data_7e2c20e4e3b57af696a7441bc73817b6
#
_entry.id   7e2c20e4e3b57af696a7441bc73817b6
#
_cell.length_a   1.000
_cell.length_b   1.000
_cell.length_c   1.000
_cell.angle_alpha   90.00
_cell.angle_beta   90.00
_cell.angle_gamma   90.00
#
_symmetry.space_group_name_H-M   'P 1'
#
loop_
_entity.id
_entity.type
_entity.pdbx_description
1 polymer ?
#
loop_
_entity_poly.entity_id
_entity_poly.type
_entity_poly.pdbx_seq_one_letter_code
_entity_poly.pdbx_strand_id
1 'polypeptide(L)'
;MLPASISPDLEENSMDDGPAASVMVFNANDPSGAAGITADLMTIASVGAHALPVITGAYARDTSEVYDHFPFDDEAVSEQARAILEDVPVQAFKVGFVGTPENLSAIAELASDYSDVPLIAYMPDLSWWQEDQIDLYQDACTE
;
A
#
# COMPACT_ATOMS: atom_id res chain seq x y z
N MET A 1 -0.10 0.41 22.03
CA MET A 1 -1.27 1.08 22.61
C MET A 1 -1.14 2.59 22.42
N LEU A 2 -2.17 3.22 21.92
CA LEU A 2 -2.18 4.67 21.79
C LEU A 2 -2.26 5.31 23.18
N PRO A 3 -1.50 6.38 23.41
CA PRO A 3 -1.63 7.11 24.66
C PRO A 3 -3.04 7.67 24.79
N ALA A 4 -3.60 7.53 25.98
CA ALA A 4 -4.94 8.03 26.25
C ALA A 4 -5.03 9.56 26.21
N SER A 5 -3.90 10.23 26.11
CA SER A 5 -3.82 11.69 26.13
C SER A 5 -3.52 12.23 24.74
N ILE A 6 -4.50 12.18 23.85
CA ILE A 6 -4.46 13.03 22.68
C ILE A 6 -4.84 14.44 23.15
N SER A 7 -4.04 15.41 22.76
CA SER A 7 -4.29 16.80 23.13
C SER A 7 -5.65 17.23 22.60
N PRO A 8 -6.49 17.90 23.42
CA PRO A 8 -7.78 18.41 22.94
C PRO A 8 -7.68 19.32 21.72
N ASP A 9 -6.58 20.04 21.58
CA ASP A 9 -6.36 20.91 20.43
C ASP A 9 -6.21 20.14 19.13
N LEU A 10 -5.56 18.96 19.18
CA LEU A 10 -5.43 18.10 18.02
C LEU A 10 -6.76 17.46 17.63
N GLU A 11 -7.57 17.09 18.61
CA GLU A 11 -8.91 16.57 18.37
C GLU A 11 -9.82 17.61 17.73
N GLU A 12 -9.78 18.82 18.21
CA GLU A 12 -10.57 19.92 17.65
C GLU A 12 -10.20 20.19 16.21
N ASN A 13 -8.91 20.22 15.89
CA ASN A 13 -8.44 20.43 14.52
C ASN A 13 -8.87 19.31 13.59
N SER A 14 -8.84 18.07 14.06
CA SER A 14 -9.30 16.92 13.27
C SER A 14 -10.81 16.98 13.01
N MET A 15 -11.57 17.43 13.99
CA MET A 15 -13.03 17.52 13.90
C MET A 15 -13.49 18.62 12.96
N ASP A 16 -12.76 19.74 12.89
CA ASP A 16 -13.09 20.85 12.00
C ASP A 16 -13.04 20.47 10.54
N ASP A 17 -12.18 19.52 10.19
CA ASP A 17 -12.00 19.04 8.81
C ASP A 17 -12.85 17.79 8.50
N GLY A 18 -13.64 17.31 9.46
CA GLY A 18 -14.43 16.09 9.33
C GLY A 18 -13.58 14.84 9.51
N PRO A 19 -14.12 13.66 9.17
CA PRO A 19 -13.38 12.43 9.31
C PRO A 19 -12.16 12.41 8.39
N ALA A 20 -11.06 11.85 8.88
CA ALA A 20 -9.84 11.72 8.11
C ALA A 20 -10.08 10.85 6.87
N ALA A 21 -9.50 11.24 5.75
CA ALA A 21 -9.54 10.43 4.54
C ALA A 21 -8.80 9.11 4.80
N SER A 22 -9.35 8.01 4.27
CA SER A 22 -8.73 6.69 4.35
C SER A 22 -8.11 6.33 3.01
N VAL A 23 -6.84 5.95 3.05
CA VAL A 23 -6.08 5.56 1.86
C VAL A 23 -5.65 4.10 2.03
N MET A 24 -6.11 3.24 1.13
CA MET A 24 -5.67 1.86 1.11
C MET A 24 -4.37 1.74 0.32
N VAL A 25 -3.37 1.14 0.94
CA VAL A 25 -2.03 1.02 0.36
C VAL A 25 -1.73 -0.46 0.15
N PHE A 26 -1.32 -0.80 -1.08
CA PHE A 26 -0.82 -2.13 -1.42
C PHE A 26 0.68 -2.03 -1.59
N ASN A 27 1.43 -2.59 -0.67
CA ASN A 27 2.88 -2.53 -0.74
C ASN A 27 3.52 -3.63 0.11
N ALA A 28 4.79 -3.86 -0.11
CA ALA A 28 5.56 -4.85 0.63
C ALA A 28 6.21 -4.21 1.86
N ASN A 29 6.55 -5.05 2.83
CA ASN A 29 7.33 -4.62 3.98
C ASN A 29 8.80 -4.47 3.59
N ASP A 30 9.35 -3.30 3.89
CA ASP A 30 10.79 -3.00 3.75
C ASP A 30 11.39 -2.97 5.17
N PRO A 31 12.21 -3.95 5.55
CA PRO A 31 12.76 -3.99 6.90
C PRO A 31 13.74 -2.86 7.20
N SER A 32 14.25 -2.16 6.18
CA SER A 32 15.07 -0.97 6.40
C SER A 32 14.25 0.26 6.81
N GLY A 33 12.93 0.22 6.58
CA GLY A 33 12.03 1.33 6.87
C GLY A 33 12.12 2.50 5.90
N ALA A 34 13.00 2.42 4.89
CA ALA A 34 13.23 3.53 3.98
C ALA A 34 12.18 3.64 2.88
N ALA A 35 11.51 2.55 2.57
CA ALA A 35 10.53 2.47 1.49
C ALA A 35 9.38 1.54 1.90
N GLY A 36 8.65 1.01 0.93
CA GLY A 36 7.59 0.04 1.16
C GLY A 36 6.43 0.59 1.96
N ILE A 37 5.77 -0.32 2.67
CA ILE A 37 4.56 0.03 3.44
C ILE A 37 4.86 1.06 4.54
N THR A 38 6.02 1.00 5.18
CA THR A 38 6.39 1.92 6.25
C THR A 38 6.44 3.36 5.75
N ALA A 39 7.10 3.60 4.63
CA ALA A 39 7.18 4.93 4.04
C ALA A 39 5.79 5.48 3.68
N ASP A 40 4.93 4.63 3.13
CA ASP A 40 3.56 5.01 2.80
C ASP A 40 2.75 5.37 4.05
N LEU A 41 2.85 4.57 5.09
CA LEU A 41 2.11 4.83 6.34
C LEU A 41 2.54 6.14 6.98
N MET A 42 3.84 6.40 7.02
CA MET A 42 4.36 7.64 7.59
C MET A 42 3.94 8.87 6.79
N THR A 43 3.99 8.77 5.47
CA THR A 43 3.60 9.86 4.58
C THR A 43 2.11 10.18 4.72
N ILE A 44 1.27 9.16 4.69
CA ILE A 44 -0.19 9.32 4.81
C ILE A 44 -0.55 9.92 6.17
N ALA A 45 0.06 9.43 7.24
CA ALA A 45 -0.16 9.96 8.57
C ALA A 45 0.29 11.41 8.69
N SER A 46 1.38 11.78 8.03
CA SER A 46 1.93 13.15 8.10
C SER A 46 1.00 14.21 7.51
N VAL A 47 0.11 13.82 6.61
CA VAL A 47 -0.87 14.74 6.02
C VAL A 47 -2.26 14.63 6.68
N GLY A 48 -2.36 13.92 7.78
CA GLY A 48 -3.60 13.80 8.54
C GLY A 48 -4.59 12.76 8.00
N ALA A 49 -4.17 11.91 7.07
CA ALA A 49 -5.00 10.83 6.57
C ALA A 49 -4.76 9.53 7.34
N HIS A 50 -5.67 8.60 7.19
CA HIS A 50 -5.58 7.28 7.81
C HIS A 50 -5.18 6.24 6.76
N ALA A 51 -4.14 5.47 7.05
CA ALA A 51 -3.66 4.43 6.17
C ALA A 51 -4.30 3.09 6.48
N LEU A 52 -4.69 2.37 5.43
CA LEU A 52 -5.21 1.01 5.50
C LEU A 52 -4.21 0.10 4.77
N PRO A 53 -3.26 -0.50 5.49
CA PRO A 53 -2.17 -1.22 4.84
C PRO A 53 -2.58 -2.64 4.44
N VAL A 54 -2.47 -2.93 3.15
CA VAL A 54 -2.56 -4.29 2.62
C VAL A 54 -1.14 -4.73 2.27
N ILE A 55 -0.64 -5.70 3.00
CA ILE A 55 0.73 -6.18 2.83
C ILE A 55 0.78 -7.17 1.69
N THR A 56 1.64 -6.93 0.72
CA THR A 56 1.77 -7.78 -0.47
C THR A 56 2.95 -8.73 -0.41
N GLY A 57 3.79 -8.61 0.60
CA GLY A 57 4.96 -9.44 0.79
C GLY A 57 6.02 -8.74 1.62
N ALA A 58 7.25 -9.18 1.49
CA ALA A 58 8.36 -8.60 2.22
C ALA A 58 9.63 -8.63 1.38
N TYR A 59 10.50 -7.66 1.61
CA TYR A 59 11.87 -7.67 1.08
C TYR A 59 12.83 -8.26 2.09
N ALA A 60 13.87 -8.92 1.58
CA ALA A 60 15.10 -9.17 2.33
C ALA A 60 16.14 -8.18 1.81
N ARG A 61 16.41 -7.15 2.59
CA ARG A 61 17.31 -6.07 2.17
C ARG A 61 17.95 -5.37 3.37
N ASP A 62 19.04 -4.65 3.08
CA ASP A 62 19.58 -3.66 3.99
C ASP A 62 19.33 -2.24 3.42
N THR A 63 20.01 -1.24 3.94
CA THR A 63 19.84 0.14 3.50
C THR A 63 20.42 0.41 2.11
N SER A 64 21.23 -0.49 1.57
CA SER A 64 21.96 -0.32 0.32
C SER A 64 21.45 -1.21 -0.80
N GLU A 65 21.07 -2.45 -0.49
CA GLU A 65 20.78 -3.46 -1.50
C GLU A 65 19.56 -4.28 -1.16
N VAL A 66 18.84 -4.70 -2.19
CA VAL A 66 17.75 -5.67 -2.10
C VAL A 66 18.31 -7.03 -2.52
N TYR A 67 18.21 -8.01 -1.64
CA TYR A 67 18.74 -9.36 -1.89
C TYR A 67 17.66 -10.30 -2.40
N ASP A 68 16.43 -10.15 -1.94
CA ASP A 68 15.34 -11.03 -2.33
C ASP A 68 14.00 -10.37 -1.97
N HIS A 69 12.91 -10.95 -2.46
CA HIS A 69 11.57 -10.57 -2.03
C HIS A 69 10.69 -11.81 -1.90
N PHE A 70 9.72 -11.75 -1.01
CA PHE A 70 8.83 -12.85 -0.69
C PHE A 70 7.40 -12.35 -0.88
N PRO A 71 6.83 -12.48 -2.09
CA PRO A 71 5.47 -12.02 -2.32
C PRO A 71 4.46 -12.96 -1.68
N PHE A 72 3.39 -12.39 -1.14
CA PHE A 72 2.21 -13.16 -0.78
C PHE A 72 1.49 -13.57 -2.07
N ASP A 73 0.69 -14.63 -1.99
CA ASP A 73 -0.15 -14.98 -3.12
C ASP A 73 -1.31 -13.97 -3.29
N ASP A 74 -1.91 -13.97 -4.47
CA ASP A 74 -2.98 -13.03 -4.82
C ASP A 74 -4.21 -13.19 -3.93
N GLU A 75 -4.49 -14.39 -3.46
CA GLU A 75 -5.61 -14.64 -2.54
C GLU A 75 -5.38 -13.93 -1.21
N ALA A 76 -4.17 -14.02 -0.64
CA ALA A 76 -3.84 -13.35 0.61
C ALA A 76 -3.97 -11.83 0.50
N VAL A 77 -3.57 -11.26 -0.63
CA VAL A 77 -3.70 -9.83 -0.89
C VAL A 77 -5.17 -9.43 -1.01
N SER A 78 -5.94 -10.19 -1.78
CA SER A 78 -7.38 -9.92 -1.98
C SER A 78 -8.16 -10.02 -0.67
N GLU A 79 -7.90 -11.02 0.14
CA GLU A 79 -8.62 -11.21 1.41
C GLU A 79 -8.38 -10.07 2.38
N GLN A 80 -7.14 -9.59 2.49
CA GLN A 80 -6.84 -8.42 3.32
C GLN A 80 -7.65 -7.20 2.87
N ALA A 81 -7.62 -6.93 1.57
CA ALA A 81 -8.27 -5.74 1.02
C ALA A 81 -9.79 -5.80 1.17
N ARG A 82 -10.40 -6.93 0.83
CA ARG A 82 -11.86 -7.08 0.89
C ARG A 82 -12.40 -6.97 2.31
N ALA A 83 -11.67 -7.49 3.30
CA ALA A 83 -12.08 -7.38 4.69
C ALA A 83 -12.26 -5.93 5.13
N ILE A 84 -11.40 -5.04 4.66
CA ILE A 84 -11.47 -3.61 5.00
C ILE A 84 -12.43 -2.86 4.09
N LEU A 85 -12.45 -3.17 2.80
CA LEU A 85 -13.34 -2.50 1.84
C LEU A 85 -14.82 -2.70 2.18
N GLU A 86 -15.18 -3.81 2.78
CA GLU A 86 -16.54 -4.10 3.21
C GLU A 86 -16.90 -3.42 4.54
N ASP A 87 -15.91 -2.94 5.28
CA ASP A 87 -16.11 -2.39 6.63
C ASP A 87 -16.04 -0.87 6.66
N VAL A 88 -15.10 -0.25 5.96
CA VAL A 88 -14.88 1.19 6.01
C VAL A 88 -14.79 1.79 4.60
N PRO A 89 -15.23 3.07 4.43
CA PRO A 89 -15.05 3.73 3.14
C PRO A 89 -13.59 4.04 2.87
N VAL A 90 -13.19 3.89 1.62
CA VAL A 90 -11.82 4.15 1.15
C VAL A 90 -11.87 5.24 0.10
N GLN A 91 -11.09 6.30 0.28
CA GLN A 91 -11.10 7.47 -0.60
C GLN A 91 -10.07 7.41 -1.71
N ALA A 92 -9.00 6.61 -1.54
CA ALA A 92 -7.98 6.45 -2.56
C ALA A 92 -7.24 5.12 -2.39
N PHE A 93 -6.73 4.60 -3.49
CA PHE A 93 -5.82 3.46 -3.51
C PHE A 93 -4.42 3.93 -3.91
N LYS A 94 -3.41 3.43 -3.22
CA LYS A 94 -2.01 3.60 -3.62
C LYS A 94 -1.38 2.23 -3.78
N VAL A 95 -0.75 1.99 -4.92
CA VAL A 95 -0.13 0.70 -5.25
C VAL A 95 1.37 0.91 -5.44
N GLY A 96 2.16 0.28 -4.60
CA GLY A 96 3.61 0.22 -4.74
C GLY A 96 4.05 -1.04 -5.46
N PHE A 97 5.19 -1.59 -5.08
CA PHE A 97 5.64 -2.85 -5.64
C PHE A 97 4.91 -4.01 -4.93
N VAL A 98 4.21 -4.82 -5.71
CA VAL A 98 3.37 -5.89 -5.15
C VAL A 98 3.87 -7.30 -5.47
N GLY A 99 5.03 -7.39 -6.10
CA GLY A 99 5.81 -8.63 -6.21
C GLY A 99 5.53 -9.48 -7.43
N THR A 100 4.28 -9.62 -7.85
CA THR A 100 3.90 -10.51 -8.95
C THR A 100 2.86 -9.87 -9.86
N PRO A 101 2.80 -10.29 -11.14
CA PRO A 101 1.72 -9.91 -12.05
C PRO A 101 0.34 -10.34 -11.54
N GLU A 102 0.26 -11.50 -10.89
CA GLU A 102 -0.98 -12.01 -10.31
C GLU A 102 -1.52 -11.06 -9.24
N ASN A 103 -0.66 -10.51 -8.39
CA ASN A 103 -1.06 -9.52 -7.41
C ASN A 103 -1.54 -8.22 -8.05
N LEU A 104 -0.89 -7.79 -9.14
CA LEU A 104 -1.36 -6.63 -9.89
C LEU A 104 -2.75 -6.88 -10.48
N SER A 105 -2.98 -8.05 -11.06
CA SER A 105 -4.28 -8.41 -11.61
C SER A 105 -5.36 -8.44 -10.53
N ALA A 106 -5.05 -9.01 -9.38
CA ALA A 106 -5.99 -9.04 -8.25
C ALA A 106 -6.36 -7.64 -7.77
N ILE A 107 -5.39 -6.74 -7.68
CA ILE A 107 -5.61 -5.36 -7.28
C ILE A 107 -6.43 -4.61 -8.34
N ALA A 108 -6.15 -4.82 -9.61
CA ALA A 108 -6.93 -4.22 -10.70
C ALA A 108 -8.38 -4.66 -10.67
N GLU A 109 -8.62 -5.93 -10.38
CA GLU A 109 -9.98 -6.46 -10.23
C GLU A 109 -10.70 -5.82 -9.04
N LEU A 110 -10.03 -5.70 -7.90
CA LEU A 110 -10.56 -5.00 -6.73
C LEU A 110 -10.89 -3.54 -7.05
N ALA A 111 -9.98 -2.86 -7.72
CA ALA A 111 -10.16 -1.45 -8.08
C ALA A 111 -11.32 -1.26 -9.05
N SER A 112 -11.58 -2.22 -9.93
CA SER A 112 -12.71 -2.16 -10.86
C SER A 112 -14.07 -2.22 -10.15
N ASP A 113 -14.13 -2.89 -9.00
CA ASP A 113 -15.33 -2.93 -8.18
C ASP A 113 -15.60 -1.60 -7.44
N TYR A 114 -14.59 -0.73 -7.40
CA TYR A 114 -14.65 0.58 -6.73
C TYR A 114 -14.18 1.66 -7.69
N SER A 115 -14.79 1.72 -8.86
CA SER A 115 -14.34 2.57 -9.98
C SER A 115 -14.34 4.07 -9.69
N ASP A 116 -15.09 4.51 -8.68
CA ASP A 116 -15.14 5.91 -8.26
C ASP A 116 -13.94 6.30 -7.37
N VAL A 117 -13.16 5.33 -6.91
CA VAL A 117 -12.02 5.57 -6.03
C VAL A 117 -10.77 5.74 -6.90
N PRO A 118 -10.07 6.89 -6.79
CA PRO A 118 -8.85 7.10 -7.56
C PRO A 118 -7.75 6.13 -7.13
N LEU A 119 -6.96 5.70 -8.10
CA LEU A 119 -5.83 4.80 -7.88
C LEU A 119 -4.55 5.45 -8.38
N ILE A 120 -3.54 5.47 -7.52
CA ILE A 120 -2.21 5.97 -7.83
C ILE A 120 -1.25 4.78 -7.76
N ALA A 121 -0.60 4.48 -8.87
CA ALA A 121 0.40 3.41 -8.94
C ALA A 121 1.80 4.00 -9.04
N TYR A 122 2.72 3.41 -8.30
CA TYR A 122 4.13 3.80 -8.30
C TYR A 122 4.99 2.62 -8.75
N MET A 123 5.83 2.86 -9.74
CA MET A 123 6.81 1.88 -10.23
C MET A 123 8.17 2.21 -9.62
N PRO A 124 8.66 1.41 -8.67
CA PRO A 124 9.98 1.64 -8.09
C PRO A 124 11.09 1.20 -9.04
N ASP A 125 12.34 1.51 -8.67
CA ASP A 125 13.49 0.97 -9.37
C ASP A 125 13.56 -0.54 -9.13
N LEU A 126 13.53 -1.30 -10.22
CA LEU A 126 13.56 -2.76 -10.19
C LEU A 126 14.90 -3.34 -10.68
N SER A 127 15.94 -2.52 -10.78
CA SER A 127 17.25 -2.95 -11.29
C SER A 127 17.90 -4.08 -10.47
N TRP A 128 17.45 -4.29 -9.23
CA TRP A 128 17.90 -5.37 -8.36
C TRP A 128 17.30 -6.74 -8.73
N TRP A 129 16.29 -6.76 -9.61
CA TRP A 129 15.52 -7.95 -9.94
C TRP A 129 15.95 -8.51 -11.31
N GLN A 130 15.57 -9.74 -11.62
CA GLN A 130 15.89 -10.36 -12.89
C GLN A 130 15.12 -9.70 -14.05
N GLU A 131 15.81 -9.47 -15.16
CA GLU A 131 15.27 -8.70 -16.29
C GLU A 131 13.96 -9.29 -16.83
N ASP A 132 13.88 -10.61 -16.97
CA ASP A 132 12.68 -11.29 -17.44
C ASP A 132 11.49 -11.09 -16.49
N GLN A 133 11.74 -11.06 -15.19
CA GLN A 133 10.70 -10.80 -14.20
C GLN A 133 10.25 -9.34 -14.23
N ILE A 134 11.18 -8.42 -14.44
CA ILE A 134 10.87 -7.00 -14.59
C ILE A 134 9.93 -6.78 -15.76
N ASP A 135 10.23 -7.40 -16.91
CA ASP A 135 9.42 -7.27 -18.12
C ASP A 135 8.00 -7.78 -17.89
N LEU A 136 7.85 -8.94 -17.27
CA LEU A 136 6.53 -9.50 -16.95
C LEU A 136 5.73 -8.59 -16.02
N TYR A 137 6.40 -8.04 -15.02
CA TYR A 137 5.76 -7.14 -14.06
C TYR A 137 5.32 -5.82 -14.73
N GLN A 138 6.20 -5.24 -15.54
CA GLN A 138 5.90 -3.99 -16.24
C GLN A 138 4.77 -4.16 -17.25
N ASP A 139 4.73 -5.27 -17.95
CA ASP A 139 3.63 -5.58 -18.88
C ASP A 139 2.29 -5.64 -18.15
N ALA A 140 2.27 -6.27 -16.98
CA ALA A 140 1.05 -6.34 -16.16
C ALA A 140 0.60 -4.96 -15.66
N CYS A 141 1.52 -4.04 -15.41
CA CYS A 141 1.19 -2.69 -14.97
C CYS A 141 0.51 -1.85 -16.04
N THR A 142 0.70 -2.19 -17.32
CA THR A 142 0.12 -1.43 -18.43
C THR A 142 -1.28 -1.87 -18.82
N GLU A 143 -1.77 -2.94 -18.24
CA GLU A 143 -3.14 -3.41 -18.40
C GLU A 143 -4.04 -2.74 -17.35
#